data_befc282311b238cb891ad56fb8eb859c
#
_entry.id   befc282311b238cb891ad56fb8eb859c
#
_cell.length_a   1.000
_cell.length_b   1.000
_cell.length_c   1.000
_cell.angle_alpha   90.00
_cell.angle_beta   90.00
_cell.angle_gamma   90.00
#
_symmetry.space_group_name_H-M   'P 1'
#
loop_
_entity.id
_entity.type
_entity.pdbx_description
1 polymer ?
#
loop_
_entity_poly.entity_id
_entity_poly.type
_entity_poly.pdbx_seq_one_letter_code
_entity_poly.pdbx_strand_id
1 'polypeptide(L)'
;MKGRVALVTGGGRGIGREAALLLSAAGARVMVVSRSATELAAVGLEYVAADLGTAEGCALAVAETERRLGPIEVLIVNHGIGSAHERLVWEQDPEVWRETMRINLDGPFELARLTAGGMCKRGFGRLVFTSSTAGEKAERSGSAYTASKHGVIGLARAVAQDAGPFGVTSNAVLPGWVRTTMAERSAKTEADRRGISVEQVWRERAAIYPQNRVLEPREVAQVIAFLCSDAAGGVNGEAITVALGGMW
;
A
#
# COMPACT_ATOMS: atom_id res chain seq x y z
N MET A 1 11.21 10.76 13.16
CA MET A 1 11.63 9.53 12.44
C MET A 1 13.12 9.20 12.58
N LYS A 2 13.94 10.10 13.15
CA LYS A 2 15.42 9.97 13.22
C LYS A 2 15.85 8.62 13.83
N GLY A 3 16.64 7.86 13.06
CA GLY A 3 17.20 6.55 13.46
C GLY A 3 16.25 5.35 13.37
N ARG A 4 14.94 5.54 13.23
CA ARG A 4 13.95 4.45 13.15
C ARG A 4 14.11 3.62 11.88
N VAL A 5 13.90 2.33 12.01
CA VAL A 5 13.96 1.38 10.89
C VAL A 5 12.58 1.22 10.26
N ALA A 6 12.50 1.49 8.96
CA ALA A 6 11.29 1.37 8.18
C ALA A 6 11.43 0.35 7.04
N LEU A 7 10.45 -0.55 6.93
CA LEU A 7 10.28 -1.46 5.80
C LEU A 7 9.13 -0.95 4.93
N VAL A 8 9.40 -0.64 3.66
CA VAL A 8 8.42 -0.12 2.69
C VAL A 8 8.26 -1.08 1.53
N THR A 9 7.09 -1.70 1.43
CA THR A 9 6.78 -2.62 0.34
C THR A 9 6.21 -1.90 -0.88
N GLY A 10 6.48 -2.41 -2.08
CA GLY A 10 6.17 -1.67 -3.31
C GLY A 10 6.95 -0.36 -3.42
N GLY A 11 8.14 -0.29 -2.79
CA GLY A 11 8.93 0.93 -2.64
C GLY A 11 9.70 1.38 -3.88
N GLY A 12 9.68 0.60 -4.98
CA GLY A 12 10.44 0.93 -6.20
C GLY A 12 9.83 2.05 -7.05
N ARG A 13 8.53 2.35 -6.89
CA ARG A 13 7.81 3.36 -7.69
C ARG A 13 6.55 3.89 -6.99
N GLY A 14 5.94 4.92 -7.58
CA GLY A 14 4.64 5.46 -7.16
C GLY A 14 4.60 5.88 -5.69
N ILE A 15 3.50 5.56 -5.01
CA ILE A 15 3.24 5.96 -3.62
C ILE A 15 4.31 5.41 -2.66
N GLY A 16 4.69 4.13 -2.82
CA GLY A 16 5.69 3.50 -1.94
C GLY A 16 7.07 4.14 -2.06
N ARG A 17 7.50 4.49 -3.27
CA ARG A 17 8.75 5.22 -3.49
C ARG A 17 8.73 6.60 -2.81
N GLU A 18 7.66 7.37 -3.01
CA GLU A 18 7.54 8.70 -2.38
C GLU A 18 7.50 8.60 -0.85
N ALA A 19 6.79 7.60 -0.29
CA ALA A 19 6.76 7.36 1.15
C ALA A 19 8.16 7.00 1.69
N ALA A 20 8.88 6.11 1.00
CA ALA A 20 10.24 5.73 1.39
C ALA A 20 11.19 6.94 1.39
N LEU A 21 11.13 7.80 0.36
CA LEU A 21 11.95 9.01 0.27
C LEU A 21 11.59 10.03 1.35
N LEU A 22 10.30 10.22 1.67
CA LEU A 22 9.87 11.10 2.75
C LEU A 22 10.36 10.61 4.12
N LEU A 23 10.28 9.31 4.40
CA LEU A 23 10.78 8.75 5.65
C LEU A 23 12.30 8.86 5.75
N SER A 24 13.03 8.59 4.67
CA SER A 24 14.48 8.75 4.61
C SER A 24 14.90 10.21 4.85
N ALA A 25 14.23 11.17 4.21
CA ALA A 25 14.46 12.61 4.42
C ALA A 25 14.16 13.03 5.87
N ALA A 26 13.24 12.36 6.56
CA ALA A 26 12.96 12.56 7.98
C ALA A 26 13.95 11.83 8.91
N GLY A 27 15.00 11.21 8.36
CA GLY A 27 16.08 10.55 9.10
C GLY A 27 15.83 9.09 9.46
N ALA A 28 14.84 8.42 8.87
CA ALA A 28 14.65 6.99 9.03
C ALA A 28 15.68 6.19 8.20
N ARG A 29 16.02 5.00 8.67
CA ARG A 29 16.76 3.99 7.94
C ARG A 29 15.75 3.12 7.18
N VAL A 30 15.72 3.22 5.86
CA VAL A 30 14.63 2.67 5.06
C VAL A 30 15.10 1.52 4.20
N MET A 31 14.40 0.39 4.27
CA MET A 31 14.48 -0.73 3.33
C MET A 31 13.28 -0.67 2.38
N VAL A 32 13.51 -0.67 1.07
CA VAL A 32 12.46 -0.79 0.06
C VAL A 32 12.44 -2.18 -0.53
N VAL A 33 11.23 -2.72 -0.74
CA VAL A 33 11.04 -4.08 -1.27
C VAL A 33 10.05 -4.08 -2.42
N SER A 34 10.40 -4.76 -3.50
CA SER A 34 9.53 -5.14 -4.62
C SER A 34 10.17 -6.26 -5.43
N ARG A 35 9.53 -6.72 -6.50
CA ARG A 35 10.09 -7.76 -7.37
C ARG A 35 11.19 -7.26 -8.30
N SER A 36 11.18 -5.98 -8.68
CA SER A 36 12.12 -5.42 -9.65
C SER A 36 13.34 -4.81 -8.97
N ALA A 37 14.47 -5.51 -8.97
CA ALA A 37 15.73 -5.00 -8.46
C ALA A 37 16.17 -3.69 -9.15
N THR A 38 15.92 -3.56 -10.46
CA THR A 38 16.27 -2.36 -11.23
C THR A 38 15.48 -1.13 -10.74
N GLU A 39 14.15 -1.26 -10.53
CA GLU A 39 13.34 -0.16 -10.00
C GLU A 39 13.78 0.22 -8.57
N LEU A 40 14.11 -0.78 -7.74
CA LEU A 40 14.57 -0.57 -6.37
C LEU A 40 15.92 0.15 -6.32
N ALA A 41 16.89 -0.29 -7.11
CA ALA A 41 18.21 0.33 -7.18
C ALA A 41 18.14 1.81 -7.58
N ALA A 42 17.22 2.17 -8.46
CA ALA A 42 16.99 3.55 -8.90
C ALA A 42 16.43 4.47 -7.79
N VAL A 43 15.96 3.93 -6.67
CA VAL A 43 15.48 4.74 -5.53
C VAL A 43 16.64 5.32 -4.72
N GLY A 44 17.81 4.64 -4.72
CA GLY A 44 19.01 5.08 -3.97
C GLY A 44 18.92 4.80 -2.47
N LEU A 45 18.09 3.85 -2.05
CA LEU A 45 17.98 3.37 -0.67
C LEU A 45 18.38 1.90 -0.56
N GLU A 46 18.50 1.38 0.66
CA GLU A 46 18.65 -0.05 0.90
C GLU A 46 17.47 -0.83 0.33
N TYR A 47 17.72 -1.96 -0.33
CA TYR A 47 16.64 -2.71 -0.97
C TYR A 47 16.80 -4.22 -0.93
N VAL A 48 15.67 -4.92 -1.03
CA VAL A 48 15.59 -6.38 -1.25
C VAL A 48 14.59 -6.65 -2.38
N ALA A 49 14.99 -7.47 -3.35
CA ALA A 49 14.06 -7.96 -4.38
C ALA A 49 13.38 -9.25 -3.88
N ALA A 50 12.05 -9.20 -3.70
CA ALA A 50 11.26 -10.33 -3.23
C ALA A 50 9.82 -10.32 -3.78
N ASP A 51 9.21 -11.49 -3.93
CA ASP A 51 7.77 -11.64 -4.19
C ASP A 51 7.00 -11.67 -2.86
N LEU A 52 6.38 -10.55 -2.51
CA LEU A 52 5.62 -10.39 -1.27
C LEU A 52 4.23 -11.03 -1.30
N GLY A 53 3.87 -11.72 -2.36
CA GLY A 53 2.73 -12.62 -2.37
C GLY A 53 3.07 -14.05 -1.84
N THR A 54 4.31 -14.29 -1.42
CA THR A 54 4.74 -15.58 -0.84
C THR A 54 5.23 -15.39 0.60
N ALA A 55 5.02 -16.40 1.44
CA ALA A 55 5.49 -16.38 2.82
C ALA A 55 7.03 -16.26 2.88
N GLU A 56 7.72 -16.97 1.99
CA GLU A 56 9.18 -16.94 1.88
C GLU A 56 9.71 -15.55 1.49
N GLY A 57 9.04 -14.88 0.54
CA GLY A 57 9.42 -13.53 0.13
C GLY A 57 9.18 -12.50 1.23
N CYS A 58 8.09 -12.63 1.98
CA CYS A 58 7.82 -11.81 3.16
C CYS A 58 8.87 -12.03 4.27
N ALA A 59 9.19 -13.29 4.56
CA ALA A 59 10.21 -13.65 5.55
C ALA A 59 11.61 -13.13 5.14
N LEU A 60 11.98 -13.26 3.87
CA LEU A 60 13.23 -12.71 3.33
C LEU A 60 13.29 -11.18 3.52
N ALA A 61 12.22 -10.48 3.17
CA ALA A 61 12.16 -9.02 3.30
C ALA A 61 12.35 -8.55 4.75
N VAL A 62 11.68 -9.20 5.69
CA VAL A 62 11.80 -8.90 7.13
C VAL A 62 13.20 -9.23 7.63
N ALA A 63 13.69 -10.44 7.39
CA ALA A 63 15.01 -10.90 7.86
C ALA A 63 16.15 -10.02 7.34
N GLU A 64 16.16 -9.69 6.04
CA GLU A 64 17.18 -8.81 5.46
C GLU A 64 17.09 -7.37 5.97
N THR A 65 15.89 -6.88 6.24
CA THR A 65 15.72 -5.55 6.86
C THR A 65 16.32 -5.55 8.26
N GLU A 66 15.96 -6.51 9.10
CA GLU A 66 16.43 -6.58 10.48
C GLU A 66 17.94 -6.84 10.56
N ARG A 67 18.47 -7.69 9.70
CA ARG A 67 19.91 -7.97 9.62
C ARG A 67 20.73 -6.74 9.24
N ARG A 68 20.28 -5.94 8.28
CA ARG A 68 21.03 -4.80 7.70
C ARG A 68 20.75 -3.49 8.42
N LEU A 69 19.52 -3.27 8.86
CA LEU A 69 19.09 -2.00 9.42
C LEU A 69 18.71 -2.09 10.90
N GLY A 70 18.48 -3.28 11.45
CA GLY A 70 18.02 -3.49 12.81
C GLY A 70 16.50 -3.66 12.92
N PRO A 71 15.96 -3.75 14.13
CA PRO A 71 14.57 -4.09 14.38
C PRO A 71 13.60 -3.15 13.67
N ILE A 72 12.61 -3.71 12.96
CA ILE A 72 11.61 -2.92 12.23
C ILE A 72 10.68 -2.23 13.23
N GLU A 73 10.58 -0.90 13.12
CA GLU A 73 9.71 -0.04 13.92
C GLU A 73 8.55 0.53 13.11
N VAL A 74 8.72 0.61 11.78
CA VAL A 74 7.71 1.10 10.85
C VAL A 74 7.55 0.12 9.70
N LEU A 75 6.30 -0.29 9.43
CA LEU A 75 5.95 -1.13 8.30
C LEU A 75 4.95 -0.38 7.40
N ILE A 76 5.34 -0.11 6.15
CA ILE A 76 4.43 0.41 5.12
C ILE A 76 4.14 -0.72 4.13
N VAL A 77 2.90 -1.21 4.15
CA VAL A 77 2.40 -2.23 3.25
C VAL A 77 1.70 -1.55 2.08
N ASN A 78 2.44 -1.32 0.99
CA ASN A 78 1.95 -0.59 -0.17
C ASN A 78 1.98 -1.42 -1.47
N HIS A 79 2.56 -2.62 -1.47
CA HIS A 79 2.54 -3.49 -2.64
C HIS A 79 1.11 -3.98 -2.94
N GLY A 80 0.85 -4.27 -4.22
CA GLY A 80 -0.42 -4.80 -4.66
C GLY A 80 -0.55 -4.81 -6.18
N ILE A 81 -1.59 -5.47 -6.66
CA ILE A 81 -2.02 -5.47 -8.05
C ILE A 81 -3.43 -4.90 -8.16
N GLY A 82 -3.75 -4.30 -9.31
CA GLY A 82 -5.05 -3.71 -9.59
C GLY A 82 -5.99 -4.68 -10.32
N SER A 83 -7.17 -4.17 -10.69
CA SER A 83 -8.30 -4.93 -11.28
C SER A 83 -8.25 -5.09 -12.81
N ALA A 84 -7.12 -4.82 -13.46
CA ALA A 84 -7.03 -4.76 -14.94
C ALA A 84 -7.47 -6.05 -15.67
N HIS A 85 -7.42 -7.20 -15.01
CA HIS A 85 -7.80 -8.49 -15.58
C HIS A 85 -9.10 -9.06 -15.01
N GLU A 86 -9.82 -8.28 -14.21
CA GLU A 86 -11.08 -8.72 -13.64
C GLU A 86 -12.23 -8.66 -14.65
N ARG A 87 -13.25 -9.49 -14.40
CA ARG A 87 -14.47 -9.67 -15.19
C ARG A 87 -15.68 -9.54 -14.27
N LEU A 88 -16.88 -9.64 -14.84
CA LEU A 88 -18.09 -9.81 -14.04
C LEU A 88 -17.93 -11.05 -13.15
N VAL A 89 -18.48 -11.02 -11.95
CA VAL A 89 -18.21 -12.06 -10.92
C VAL A 89 -18.45 -13.48 -11.39
N TRP A 90 -19.44 -13.68 -12.27
CA TRP A 90 -19.75 -15.00 -12.84
C TRP A 90 -18.86 -15.40 -14.04
N GLU A 91 -18.05 -14.48 -14.53
CA GLU A 91 -17.05 -14.69 -15.59
C GLU A 91 -15.62 -14.60 -15.05
N GLN A 92 -15.47 -14.38 -13.75
CA GLN A 92 -14.18 -14.17 -13.12
C GLN A 92 -13.36 -15.45 -13.14
N ASP A 93 -12.15 -15.38 -13.69
CA ASP A 93 -11.19 -16.48 -13.59
C ASP A 93 -10.79 -16.67 -12.11
N PRO A 94 -10.96 -17.90 -11.57
CA PRO A 94 -10.56 -18.21 -10.20
C PRO A 94 -9.06 -17.97 -9.92
N GLU A 95 -8.18 -18.09 -10.92
CA GLU A 95 -6.75 -17.83 -10.74
C GLU A 95 -6.47 -16.35 -10.54
N VAL A 96 -7.16 -15.45 -11.27
CA VAL A 96 -7.07 -14.00 -11.05
C VAL A 96 -7.54 -13.64 -9.63
N TRP A 97 -8.60 -14.28 -9.15
CA TRP A 97 -9.06 -14.13 -7.77
C TRP A 97 -7.97 -14.54 -6.77
N ARG A 98 -7.44 -15.77 -6.90
CA ARG A 98 -6.42 -16.31 -5.99
C ARG A 98 -5.16 -15.44 -5.98
N GLU A 99 -4.68 -15.05 -7.16
CA GLU A 99 -3.49 -14.20 -7.30
C GLU A 99 -3.70 -12.81 -6.65
N THR A 100 -4.89 -12.22 -6.84
CA THR A 100 -5.23 -10.94 -6.23
C THR A 100 -5.26 -11.04 -4.70
N MET A 101 -5.90 -12.07 -4.15
CA MET A 101 -5.95 -12.29 -2.70
C MET A 101 -4.56 -12.56 -2.14
N ARG A 102 -3.79 -13.42 -2.79
CA ARG A 102 -2.42 -13.78 -2.40
C ARG A 102 -1.52 -12.53 -2.28
N ILE A 103 -1.55 -11.65 -3.27
CA ILE A 103 -0.69 -10.46 -3.27
C ILE A 103 -1.25 -9.34 -2.39
N ASN A 104 -2.56 -9.07 -2.49
CA ASN A 104 -3.16 -7.89 -1.88
C ASN A 104 -3.59 -8.08 -0.42
N LEU A 105 -3.75 -9.33 0.05
CA LEU A 105 -4.24 -9.61 1.41
C LEU A 105 -3.36 -10.58 2.19
N ASP A 106 -2.99 -11.74 1.62
CA ASP A 106 -2.18 -12.73 2.34
C ASP A 106 -0.78 -12.20 2.61
N GLY A 107 -0.13 -11.56 1.62
CA GLY A 107 1.16 -10.90 1.81
C GLY A 107 1.16 -9.81 2.89
N PRO A 108 0.22 -8.84 2.88
CA PRO A 108 -0.01 -7.90 3.98
C PRO A 108 -0.18 -8.54 5.35
N PHE A 109 -0.98 -9.60 5.44
CA PHE A 109 -1.15 -10.36 6.68
C PHE A 109 0.18 -10.96 7.16
N GLU A 110 0.92 -11.61 6.26
CA GLU A 110 2.18 -12.26 6.60
C GLU A 110 3.24 -11.25 7.11
N LEU A 111 3.34 -10.09 6.46
CA LEU A 111 4.23 -9.02 6.92
C LEU A 111 3.84 -8.48 8.31
N ALA A 112 2.55 -8.28 8.56
CA ALA A 112 2.05 -7.86 9.87
C ALA A 112 2.37 -8.91 10.94
N ARG A 113 2.12 -10.20 10.65
CA ARG A 113 2.41 -11.34 11.54
C ARG A 113 3.89 -11.42 11.92
N LEU A 114 4.78 -11.20 10.95
CA LEU A 114 6.23 -11.27 11.16
C LEU A 114 6.79 -10.08 11.96
N THR A 115 6.15 -8.90 11.92
CA THR A 115 6.73 -7.67 12.48
C THR A 115 6.05 -7.18 13.76
N ALA A 116 4.72 -7.32 13.87
CA ALA A 116 3.95 -6.74 14.97
C ALA A 116 4.39 -7.24 16.36
N GLY A 117 4.65 -8.54 16.51
CA GLY A 117 5.10 -9.10 17.79
C GLY A 117 6.42 -8.49 18.30
N GLY A 118 7.37 -8.21 17.39
CA GLY A 118 8.61 -7.50 17.71
C GLY A 118 8.37 -6.04 18.11
N MET A 119 7.47 -5.34 17.44
CA MET A 119 7.05 -3.98 17.77
C MET A 119 6.39 -3.92 19.16
N CYS A 120 5.47 -4.85 19.46
CA CYS A 120 4.80 -4.93 20.76
C CYS A 120 5.79 -5.13 21.91
N LYS A 121 6.78 -6.01 21.75
CA LYS A 121 7.83 -6.24 22.75
C LYS A 121 8.67 -4.99 23.04
N ARG A 122 8.82 -4.10 22.07
CA ARG A 122 9.57 -2.84 22.21
C ARG A 122 8.72 -1.64 22.65
N GLY A 123 7.40 -1.81 22.75
CA GLY A 123 6.47 -0.74 23.14
C GLY A 123 6.28 0.36 22.07
N PHE A 124 6.66 0.07 20.83
CA PHE A 124 6.52 1.01 19.72
C PHE A 124 6.41 0.29 18.37
N GLY A 125 5.49 0.74 17.54
CA GLY A 125 5.36 0.33 16.14
C GLY A 125 4.36 1.21 15.39
N ARG A 126 4.55 1.31 14.06
CA ARG A 126 3.64 1.98 13.13
C ARG A 126 3.42 1.09 11.92
N LEU A 127 2.21 0.60 11.75
CA LEU A 127 1.82 -0.14 10.56
C LEU A 127 0.87 0.71 9.73
N VAL A 128 1.17 0.89 8.45
CA VAL A 128 0.30 1.63 7.52
C VAL A 128 0.07 0.77 6.28
N PHE A 129 -1.18 0.44 6.04
CA PHE A 129 -1.61 -0.36 4.90
C PHE A 129 -2.21 0.51 3.81
N THR A 130 -1.76 0.37 2.57
CA THR A 130 -2.36 1.02 1.42
C THR A 130 -3.52 0.16 0.89
N SER A 131 -4.74 0.56 1.25
CA SER A 131 -5.96 0.02 0.67
C SER A 131 -6.32 0.77 -0.62
N SER A 132 -7.54 1.19 -0.78
CA SER A 132 -8.11 1.94 -1.91
C SER A 132 -9.48 2.48 -1.48
N THR A 133 -10.02 3.45 -2.19
CA THR A 133 -11.44 3.76 -2.13
C THR A 133 -12.31 2.56 -2.47
N ALA A 134 -11.82 1.61 -3.28
CA ALA A 134 -12.45 0.30 -3.51
C ALA A 134 -12.48 -0.61 -2.26
N GLY A 135 -11.86 -0.23 -1.16
CA GLY A 135 -11.97 -0.90 0.15
C GLY A 135 -13.22 -0.50 0.95
N GLU A 136 -13.95 0.55 0.54
CA GLU A 136 -15.21 0.99 1.13
C GLU A 136 -16.37 0.96 0.13
N LYS A 137 -16.05 0.95 -1.18
CA LYS A 137 -17.01 0.85 -2.28
C LYS A 137 -16.71 -0.33 -3.17
N ALA A 138 -17.69 -0.71 -3.97
CA ALA A 138 -17.50 -1.72 -4.99
C ALA A 138 -17.36 -1.09 -6.37
N GLU A 139 -16.47 -1.64 -7.18
CA GLU A 139 -16.34 -1.34 -8.59
C GLU A 139 -16.93 -2.49 -9.42
N ARG A 140 -17.60 -2.15 -10.52
CA ARG A 140 -18.07 -3.16 -11.48
C ARG A 140 -16.86 -3.88 -12.07
N SER A 141 -16.95 -5.21 -12.17
CA SER A 141 -15.85 -6.07 -12.65
C SER A 141 -14.56 -5.89 -11.83
N GLY A 142 -14.69 -5.73 -10.50
CA GLY A 142 -13.60 -5.53 -9.56
C GLY A 142 -13.72 -6.41 -8.31
N SER A 143 -14.31 -7.61 -8.44
CA SER A 143 -14.68 -8.43 -7.28
C SER A 143 -13.50 -8.83 -6.40
N ALA A 144 -12.42 -9.30 -6.98
CA ALA A 144 -11.23 -9.73 -6.24
C ALA A 144 -10.49 -8.52 -5.64
N TYR A 145 -10.30 -7.47 -6.44
CA TYR A 145 -9.66 -6.25 -5.96
C TYR A 145 -10.44 -5.62 -4.81
N THR A 146 -11.77 -5.43 -5.00
CA THR A 146 -12.68 -4.89 -3.98
C THR A 146 -12.62 -5.72 -2.69
N ALA A 147 -12.77 -7.04 -2.80
CA ALA A 147 -12.72 -7.93 -1.63
C ALA A 147 -11.36 -7.85 -0.92
N SER A 148 -10.25 -7.84 -1.67
CA SER A 148 -8.91 -7.73 -1.09
C SER A 148 -8.70 -6.41 -0.35
N LYS A 149 -9.18 -5.29 -0.91
CA LYS A 149 -9.02 -3.96 -0.30
C LYS A 149 -9.93 -3.73 0.91
N HIS A 150 -11.13 -4.31 0.95
CA HIS A 150 -11.94 -4.41 2.17
C HIS A 150 -11.23 -5.26 3.23
N GLY A 151 -10.66 -6.41 2.84
CA GLY A 151 -9.88 -7.27 3.73
C GLY A 151 -8.70 -6.57 4.37
N VAL A 152 -7.97 -5.73 3.63
CA VAL A 152 -6.85 -4.93 4.15
C VAL A 152 -7.30 -3.94 5.23
N ILE A 153 -8.47 -3.30 5.09
CA ILE A 153 -9.02 -2.42 6.13
C ILE A 153 -9.35 -3.24 7.39
N GLY A 154 -9.99 -4.40 7.21
CA GLY A 154 -10.27 -5.33 8.31
C GLY A 154 -9.00 -5.78 9.04
N LEU A 155 -7.96 -6.15 8.27
CA LEU A 155 -6.65 -6.51 8.82
C LEU A 155 -6.02 -5.36 9.60
N ALA A 156 -6.00 -4.14 9.06
CA ALA A 156 -5.45 -2.97 9.76
C ALA A 156 -6.14 -2.72 11.10
N ARG A 157 -7.47 -2.84 11.14
CA ARG A 157 -8.28 -2.70 12.36
C ARG A 157 -8.02 -3.81 13.37
N ALA A 158 -7.90 -5.07 12.92
CA ALA A 158 -7.58 -6.20 13.80
C ALA A 158 -6.20 -6.01 14.45
N VAL A 159 -5.18 -5.66 13.65
CA VAL A 159 -3.83 -5.37 14.18
C VAL A 159 -3.85 -4.19 15.15
N ALA A 160 -4.68 -3.17 14.91
CA ALA A 160 -4.83 -2.03 15.82
C ALA A 160 -5.37 -2.44 17.20
N GLN A 161 -6.33 -3.38 17.24
CA GLN A 161 -6.88 -3.92 18.49
C GLN A 161 -5.86 -4.80 19.22
N ASP A 162 -5.18 -5.70 18.48
CA ASP A 162 -4.24 -6.64 19.09
C ASP A 162 -2.97 -5.96 19.62
N ALA A 163 -2.43 -4.99 18.86
CA ALA A 163 -1.15 -4.36 19.14
C ALA A 163 -1.26 -3.01 19.87
N GLY A 164 -2.44 -2.39 19.87
CA GLY A 164 -2.70 -1.10 20.53
C GLY A 164 -2.31 -1.04 22.01
N PRO A 165 -2.62 -2.06 22.84
CA PRO A 165 -2.20 -2.08 24.25
C PRO A 165 -0.68 -2.00 24.46
N PHE A 166 0.11 -2.26 23.42
CA PHE A 166 1.57 -2.25 23.46
C PHE A 166 2.19 -0.99 22.79
N GLY A 167 1.43 0.07 22.57
CA GLY A 167 1.94 1.32 21.98
C GLY A 167 2.16 1.29 20.46
N VAL A 168 1.59 0.28 19.79
CA VAL A 168 1.66 0.12 18.32
C VAL A 168 0.38 0.65 17.68
N THR A 169 0.50 1.41 16.59
CA THR A 169 -0.66 1.83 15.79
C THR A 169 -0.70 1.14 14.44
N SER A 170 -1.91 0.88 13.97
CA SER A 170 -2.15 0.27 12.66
C SER A 170 -3.32 0.97 11.97
N ASN A 171 -3.07 1.50 10.76
CA ASN A 171 -4.06 2.26 10.01
C ASN A 171 -4.05 1.87 8.52
N ALA A 172 -5.17 2.11 7.84
CA ALA A 172 -5.28 1.99 6.40
C ALA A 172 -5.37 3.37 5.74
N VAL A 173 -4.70 3.56 4.61
CA VAL A 173 -4.87 4.73 3.74
C VAL A 173 -5.59 4.28 2.47
N LEU A 174 -6.62 5.03 2.08
CA LEU A 174 -7.52 4.71 0.98
C LEU A 174 -7.39 5.75 -0.15
N PRO A 175 -6.43 5.59 -1.06
CA PRO A 175 -6.28 6.50 -2.18
C PRO A 175 -7.44 6.37 -3.18
N GLY A 176 -7.84 7.50 -3.77
CA GLY A 176 -8.57 7.52 -5.03
C GLY A 176 -7.64 7.27 -6.22
N TRP A 177 -7.97 7.84 -7.39
CA TRP A 177 -7.09 7.76 -8.55
C TRP A 177 -5.79 8.56 -8.33
N VAL A 178 -4.66 7.86 -8.43
CA VAL A 178 -3.32 8.41 -8.25
C VAL A 178 -2.52 8.21 -9.52
N ARG A 179 -1.77 9.21 -9.97
CA ARG A 179 -0.92 9.13 -11.17
C ARG A 179 0.29 8.22 -10.92
N THR A 180 0.09 6.93 -11.14
CA THR A 180 1.09 5.88 -10.94
C THR A 180 1.18 5.01 -12.19
N THR A 181 2.28 4.27 -12.34
CA THR A 181 2.44 3.28 -13.43
C THR A 181 1.31 2.24 -13.44
N MET A 182 0.77 1.86 -12.28
CA MET A 182 -0.38 0.95 -12.19
C MET A 182 -1.63 1.60 -12.80
N ALA A 183 -1.93 2.84 -12.44
CA ALA A 183 -3.09 3.56 -12.94
C ALA A 183 -2.95 3.94 -14.42
N GLU A 184 -1.73 4.22 -14.90
CA GLU A 184 -1.46 4.42 -16.34
C GLU A 184 -1.76 3.15 -17.16
N ARG A 185 -1.31 1.99 -16.69
CA ARG A 185 -1.64 0.70 -17.34
C ARG A 185 -3.14 0.44 -17.36
N SER A 186 -3.83 0.71 -16.23
CA SER A 186 -5.29 0.61 -16.14
C SER A 186 -5.98 1.57 -17.11
N ALA A 187 -5.52 2.83 -17.21
CA ALA A 187 -6.08 3.81 -18.14
C ALA A 187 -5.90 3.38 -19.60
N LYS A 188 -4.73 2.82 -19.94
CA LYS A 188 -4.48 2.28 -21.28
C LYS A 188 -5.42 1.10 -21.60
N THR A 189 -5.53 0.14 -20.71
CA THR A 189 -6.44 -1.02 -20.89
C THR A 189 -7.90 -0.56 -21.07
N GLU A 190 -8.33 0.42 -20.29
CA GLU A 190 -9.67 0.99 -20.40
C GLU A 190 -9.87 1.73 -21.71
N ALA A 191 -8.91 2.55 -22.12
CA ALA A 191 -8.91 3.28 -23.39
C ALA A 191 -9.03 2.33 -24.59
N ASP A 192 -8.18 1.29 -24.62
CA ASP A 192 -8.18 0.25 -25.67
C ASP A 192 -9.55 -0.46 -25.75
N ARG A 193 -10.13 -0.84 -24.59
CA ARG A 193 -11.43 -1.50 -24.52
C ARG A 193 -12.60 -0.62 -25.00
N ARG A 194 -12.54 0.71 -24.74
CA ARG A 194 -13.60 1.67 -25.03
C ARG A 194 -13.44 2.36 -26.38
N GLY A 195 -12.30 2.20 -27.06
CA GLY A 195 -11.98 2.90 -28.31
C GLY A 195 -11.83 4.42 -28.13
N ILE A 196 -11.33 4.87 -26.99
CA ILE A 196 -11.10 6.28 -26.66
C ILE A 196 -9.63 6.55 -26.35
N SER A 197 -9.23 7.82 -26.21
CA SER A 197 -7.85 8.15 -25.85
C SER A 197 -7.59 7.96 -24.34
N VAL A 198 -6.33 7.71 -23.99
CA VAL A 198 -5.89 7.62 -22.57
C VAL A 198 -6.14 8.95 -21.86
N GLU A 199 -5.96 10.08 -22.53
CA GLU A 199 -6.23 11.42 -22.01
C GLU A 199 -7.72 11.61 -21.67
N GLN A 200 -8.61 11.01 -22.47
CA GLN A 200 -10.04 11.05 -22.16
C GLN A 200 -10.35 10.25 -20.90
N VAL A 201 -9.77 9.05 -20.73
CA VAL A 201 -9.92 8.26 -19.48
C VAL A 201 -9.45 9.08 -18.28
N TRP A 202 -8.30 9.75 -18.37
CA TRP A 202 -7.79 10.57 -17.27
C TRP A 202 -8.68 11.79 -16.98
N ARG A 203 -9.25 12.45 -18.01
CA ARG A 203 -10.23 13.53 -17.80
C ARG A 203 -11.47 13.04 -17.06
N GLU A 204 -12.01 11.89 -17.44
CA GLU A 204 -13.18 11.29 -16.78
C GLU A 204 -12.88 10.93 -15.33
N ARG A 205 -11.71 10.32 -15.05
CA ARG A 205 -11.25 10.04 -13.69
C ARG A 205 -11.06 11.30 -12.84
N ALA A 206 -10.57 12.38 -13.43
CA ALA A 206 -10.41 13.66 -12.76
C ALA A 206 -11.77 14.32 -12.44
N ALA A 207 -12.73 14.21 -13.35
CA ALA A 207 -14.05 14.82 -13.22
C ALA A 207 -14.92 14.26 -12.09
N ILE A 208 -14.60 13.06 -11.56
CA ILE A 208 -15.32 12.52 -10.40
C ILE A 208 -14.95 13.24 -9.09
N TYR A 209 -13.86 14.01 -9.09
CA TYR A 209 -13.40 14.74 -7.90
C TYR A 209 -13.77 16.22 -7.98
N PRO A 210 -14.23 16.83 -6.87
CA PRO A 210 -14.50 18.28 -6.81
C PRO A 210 -13.33 19.15 -7.27
N GLN A 211 -12.09 18.68 -7.09
CA GLN A 211 -10.89 19.41 -7.53
C GLN A 211 -10.55 19.22 -9.02
N ASN A 212 -11.33 18.46 -9.80
CA ASN A 212 -11.14 18.18 -11.22
C ASN A 212 -9.70 17.75 -11.60
N ARG A 213 -9.06 16.99 -10.74
CA ARG A 213 -7.75 16.39 -10.94
C ARG A 213 -7.65 15.02 -10.29
N VAL A 214 -6.60 14.30 -10.56
CA VAL A 214 -6.20 13.10 -9.82
C VAL A 214 -5.07 13.43 -8.85
N LEU A 215 -4.83 12.53 -7.90
CA LEU A 215 -3.76 12.66 -6.92
C LEU A 215 -2.38 12.42 -7.56
N GLU A 216 -1.38 13.10 -7.03
CA GLU A 216 0.02 12.73 -7.22
C GLU A 216 0.46 11.74 -6.12
N PRO A 217 1.38 10.80 -6.42
CA PRO A 217 1.86 9.82 -5.44
C PRO A 217 2.33 10.44 -4.12
N ARG A 218 2.96 11.60 -4.19
CA ARG A 218 3.49 12.33 -3.03
C ARG A 218 2.39 12.79 -2.07
N GLU A 219 1.20 13.12 -2.55
CA GLU A 219 0.09 13.56 -1.69
C GLU A 219 -0.38 12.43 -0.77
N VAL A 220 -0.48 11.21 -1.30
CA VAL A 220 -0.78 10.02 -0.50
C VAL A 220 0.37 9.68 0.45
N ALA A 221 1.60 9.74 -0.06
CA ALA A 221 2.81 9.45 0.72
C ALA A 221 2.98 10.38 1.93
N GLN A 222 2.55 11.63 1.84
CA GLN A 222 2.56 12.58 2.96
C GLN A 222 1.63 12.13 4.10
N VAL A 223 0.44 11.62 3.78
CA VAL A 223 -0.47 11.06 4.79
C VAL A 223 0.13 9.80 5.42
N ILE A 224 0.73 8.92 4.62
CA ILE A 224 1.44 7.74 5.13
C ILE A 224 2.58 8.16 6.06
N ALA A 225 3.40 9.13 5.67
CA ALA A 225 4.50 9.62 6.50
C ALA A 225 4.02 10.24 7.81
N PHE A 226 2.89 10.97 7.80
CA PHE A 226 2.24 11.47 9.02
C PHE A 226 1.86 10.32 9.94
N LEU A 227 1.19 9.29 9.43
CA LEU A 227 0.75 8.12 10.23
C LEU A 227 1.93 7.33 10.81
N CYS A 228 3.10 7.39 10.20
CA CYS A 228 4.33 6.80 10.72
C CYS A 228 4.99 7.63 11.82
N SER A 229 4.60 8.89 12.00
CA SER A 229 5.22 9.83 12.94
C SER A 229 4.68 9.69 14.38
N ASP A 230 5.37 10.32 15.34
CA ASP A 230 4.90 10.41 16.72
C ASP A 230 3.64 11.28 16.84
N ALA A 231 3.45 12.24 15.93
CA ALA A 231 2.28 13.13 15.90
C ALA A 231 0.98 12.37 15.64
N ALA A 232 1.05 11.18 15.02
CA ALA A 232 -0.09 10.32 14.75
C ALA A 232 -0.35 9.26 15.86
N GLY A 233 0.27 9.40 17.03
CA GLY A 233 0.15 8.41 18.10
C GLY A 233 -1.27 8.12 18.59
N GLY A 234 -2.19 9.08 18.44
CA GLY A 234 -3.61 8.90 18.75
C GLY A 234 -4.47 8.40 17.58
N VAL A 235 -3.89 8.18 16.40
CA VAL A 235 -4.60 7.66 15.21
C VAL A 235 -4.34 6.16 15.12
N ASN A 236 -5.37 5.34 15.42
CA ASN A 236 -5.24 3.88 15.46
C ASN A 236 -6.54 3.20 15.03
N GLY A 237 -6.47 2.24 14.13
CA GLY A 237 -7.62 1.52 13.57
C GLY A 237 -8.39 2.28 12.49
N GLU A 238 -7.85 3.40 12.03
CA GLU A 238 -8.53 4.28 11.09
C GLU A 238 -8.35 3.84 9.62
N ALA A 239 -9.38 4.13 8.82
CA ALA A 239 -9.35 4.04 7.37
C ALA A 239 -9.43 5.46 6.80
N ILE A 240 -8.28 6.00 6.40
CA ILE A 240 -8.16 7.41 6.00
C ILE A 240 -8.21 7.54 4.49
N THR A 241 -9.29 8.14 4.00
CA THR A 241 -9.48 8.40 2.58
C THR A 241 -8.68 9.60 2.12
N VAL A 242 -7.93 9.41 1.04
CA VAL A 242 -7.17 10.45 0.33
C VAL A 242 -7.66 10.49 -1.11
N ALA A 243 -8.70 11.29 -1.40
CA ALA A 243 -9.42 11.25 -2.68
C ALA A 243 -10.02 12.60 -3.10
N LEU A 244 -9.39 13.72 -2.77
CA LEU A 244 -9.72 15.07 -3.29
C LEU A 244 -11.20 15.47 -3.13
N GLY A 245 -11.87 14.99 -2.06
CA GLY A 245 -13.30 15.22 -1.84
C GLY A 245 -14.21 14.39 -2.75
N GLY A 246 -13.68 13.36 -3.42
CA GLY A 246 -14.46 12.38 -4.17
C GLY A 246 -15.45 11.72 -3.22
N MET A 247 -16.73 11.85 -3.56
CA MET A 247 -17.81 11.33 -2.73
C MET A 247 -18.06 9.87 -3.05
N TRP A 248 -18.41 9.27 -2.02
CA TRP A 248 -18.80 7.90 -1.87
C TRP A 248 -20.29 7.76 -2.10
#